data_d4a2e6dd76eef9eabeeda78d51c456b0
#
_entry.id   d4a2e6dd76eef9eabeeda78d51c456b0
#
_cell.length_a   1.000
_cell.length_b   1.000
_cell.length_c   1.000
_cell.angle_alpha   90.00
_cell.angle_beta   90.00
_cell.angle_gamma   90.00
#
_symmetry.space_group_name_H-M   'P 1'
#
loop_
_entity.id
_entity.type
_entity.pdbx_description
1 polymer ?
#
loop_
_entity_poly.entity_id
_entity_poly.type
_entity_poly.pdbx_seq_one_letter_code
_entity_poly.pdbx_strand_id
1 'polypeptide(L)'
;MRIAVPPTLFLAVSLALLAGCAGSHSTVAPNPSPLATGNTNLIFVVSADLDYQASGDVNADTANLTSQGLQRSLLLASFLQTKVLQNNNVSAIYALEPMTHLQTASKYPDMAAIETIQQFAMMNKDTLQFNAGESSLYTANSFHINVSYAIGQTVSGVAPPLINCLGCQGIDYADQGKDNDSLLSDLVKASVPGYYVFSAPWDTTLNMMTVLNQAKGYKLSLPTSYSDPNNIYAITVTPSGAASLITYNSNVTPSTKYPVLTPEPSVSTPCQAALFNYSASSASSPVTNTNETLYLIRHAEAHPISSWENGNYVAQGQWRALALPNALKGKISPDQVYSIDPAQADASGYFAWSYVRPSLTIQPYAIASNLPYNLVANFEFGDDTTVNQNTINFFFNDPQFSNHKILLAWEHEHFPPFVSALLKSYGSSQTAPAWASGDYDSIWTITLDSAGNMTVNNSICEGIDSAALSVTAPQF
;
A
#
# COMPACT_ATOMS: atom_id res chain seq x y z
N MET A 1 -96.57 -46.91 -1.79
CA MET A 1 -95.95 -46.09 -2.85
C MET A 1 -94.98 -45.10 -2.10
N ARG A 2 -93.72 -45.49 -2.10
CA ARG A 2 -92.68 -44.71 -1.44
C ARG A 2 -91.70 -44.16 -2.49
N ILE A 3 -91.63 -42.87 -2.58
CA ILE A 3 -90.74 -42.13 -3.48
C ILE A 3 -89.45 -41.90 -2.74
N ALA A 4 -88.37 -42.42 -3.30
CA ALA A 4 -87.03 -42.20 -2.77
C ALA A 4 -86.45 -40.90 -3.36
N VAL A 5 -85.85 -40.04 -2.49
CA VAL A 5 -85.11 -38.86 -2.87
C VAL A 5 -83.63 -39.17 -2.80
N PRO A 6 -82.77 -38.88 -3.80
CA PRO A 6 -81.34 -39.12 -3.77
C PRO A 6 -80.59 -38.03 -3.00
N PRO A 7 -79.47 -38.32 -2.32
CA PRO A 7 -78.67 -37.29 -1.60
C PRO A 7 -77.76 -36.48 -2.53
N THR A 8 -77.84 -35.21 -2.37
CA THR A 8 -76.95 -34.22 -3.00
C THR A 8 -75.55 -34.27 -2.37
N LEU A 9 -74.58 -34.49 -3.21
CA LEU A 9 -73.17 -34.51 -2.86
C LEU A 9 -72.65 -33.06 -2.80
N PHE A 10 -72.28 -32.57 -1.58
CA PHE A 10 -71.57 -31.31 -1.41
C PHE A 10 -70.06 -31.52 -1.63
N LEU A 11 -69.55 -30.96 -2.71
CA LEU A 11 -68.11 -30.90 -3.01
C LEU A 11 -67.53 -29.66 -2.28
N ALA A 12 -66.82 -29.85 -1.18
CA ALA A 12 -66.08 -28.84 -0.50
C ALA A 12 -64.74 -28.57 -1.24
N VAL A 13 -64.66 -27.44 -1.92
CA VAL A 13 -63.38 -26.96 -2.52
C VAL A 13 -62.58 -26.31 -1.42
N SER A 14 -61.56 -26.97 -0.95
CA SER A 14 -60.55 -26.38 -0.04
C SER A 14 -59.58 -25.50 -0.83
N LEU A 15 -59.75 -24.17 -0.70
CA LEU A 15 -58.79 -23.18 -1.23
C LEU A 15 -57.56 -23.16 -0.33
N ALA A 16 -56.49 -23.84 -0.70
CA ALA A 16 -55.19 -23.73 -0.02
C ALA A 16 -54.58 -22.33 -0.36
N LEU A 17 -54.60 -21.42 0.60
CA LEU A 17 -53.83 -20.19 0.55
C LEU A 17 -52.33 -20.53 0.67
N LEU A 18 -51.62 -20.60 -0.46
CA LEU A 18 -50.16 -20.54 -0.50
C LEU A 18 -49.73 -19.12 -0.09
N ALA A 19 -49.48 -18.94 1.21
CA ALA A 19 -48.70 -17.78 1.67
C ALA A 19 -47.28 -17.94 1.18
N GLY A 20 -46.99 -17.42 0.00
CA GLY A 20 -45.65 -17.26 -0.49
C GLY A 20 -44.90 -16.32 0.44
N CYS A 21 -43.87 -16.83 1.16
CA CYS A 21 -42.83 -15.99 1.75
C CYS A 21 -42.19 -15.20 0.64
N ALA A 22 -42.64 -13.99 0.40
CA ALA A 22 -41.90 -12.99 -0.35
C ALA A 22 -40.69 -12.63 0.52
N GLY A 23 -39.59 -13.34 0.34
CA GLY A 23 -38.30 -12.89 0.81
C GLY A 23 -38.07 -11.51 0.21
N SER A 24 -37.94 -10.50 1.03
CA SER A 24 -37.53 -9.18 0.62
C SER A 24 -36.07 -9.30 0.12
N HIS A 25 -35.90 -9.61 -1.16
CA HIS A 25 -34.65 -9.32 -1.82
C HIS A 25 -34.54 -7.80 -1.81
N SER A 26 -33.69 -7.25 -0.96
CA SER A 26 -33.25 -5.87 -1.10
C SER A 26 -32.53 -5.80 -2.45
N THR A 27 -33.19 -5.34 -3.48
CA THR A 27 -32.55 -5.06 -4.77
C THR A 27 -31.62 -3.88 -4.53
N VAL A 28 -30.32 -4.14 -4.48
CA VAL A 28 -29.31 -3.09 -4.50
C VAL A 28 -29.57 -2.27 -5.77
N ALA A 29 -29.69 -0.96 -5.61
CA ALA A 29 -29.89 -0.06 -6.75
C ALA A 29 -28.73 -0.25 -7.75
N PRO A 30 -29.00 -0.24 -9.06
CA PRO A 30 -27.94 -0.35 -10.05
C PRO A 30 -26.96 0.81 -9.91
N ASN A 31 -25.66 0.53 -10.08
CA ASN A 31 -24.65 1.58 -10.06
C ASN A 31 -24.91 2.64 -11.13
N PRO A 32 -24.55 3.90 -10.84
CA PRO A 32 -24.58 4.97 -11.83
C PRO A 32 -23.74 4.65 -13.07
N SER A 33 -23.95 5.40 -14.15
CA SER A 33 -23.07 5.35 -15.32
C SER A 33 -21.64 5.74 -14.96
N PRO A 34 -20.62 5.27 -15.69
CA PRO A 34 -19.25 5.70 -15.50
C PRO A 34 -19.09 7.22 -15.58
N LEU A 35 -18.05 7.74 -14.93
CA LEU A 35 -17.75 9.17 -14.91
C LEU A 35 -17.37 9.68 -16.31
N ALA A 36 -17.84 10.89 -16.66
CA ALA A 36 -17.56 11.49 -17.95
C ALA A 36 -16.10 11.99 -18.04
N THR A 37 -15.43 11.69 -19.16
CA THR A 37 -14.03 12.06 -19.41
C THR A 37 -13.82 13.57 -19.56
N GLY A 38 -14.86 14.33 -19.92
CA GLY A 38 -14.80 15.78 -20.09
C GLY A 38 -14.91 16.59 -18.79
N ASN A 39 -15.09 15.93 -17.64
CA ASN A 39 -15.24 16.58 -16.35
C ASN A 39 -13.96 16.43 -15.50
N THR A 40 -13.80 17.32 -14.53
CA THR A 40 -12.86 17.10 -13.42
C THR A 40 -13.55 16.19 -12.40
N ASN A 41 -13.08 14.95 -12.25
CA ASN A 41 -13.69 13.94 -11.41
C ASN A 41 -12.79 13.69 -10.18
N LEU A 42 -13.26 14.07 -9.00
CA LEU A 42 -12.60 13.86 -7.71
C LEU A 42 -13.23 12.61 -7.08
N ILE A 43 -12.47 11.52 -7.00
CA ILE A 43 -12.96 10.21 -6.63
C ILE A 43 -12.37 9.85 -5.25
N PHE A 44 -13.21 9.63 -4.27
CA PHE A 44 -12.84 9.35 -2.90
C PHE A 44 -13.08 7.89 -2.58
N VAL A 45 -12.01 7.20 -2.24
CA VAL A 45 -11.98 5.79 -1.80
C VAL A 45 -11.67 5.77 -0.32
N VAL A 46 -12.61 5.28 0.48
CA VAL A 46 -12.43 5.19 1.92
C VAL A 46 -11.54 3.98 2.22
N SER A 47 -10.36 4.22 2.79
CA SER A 47 -9.50 3.16 3.29
C SER A 47 -10.04 2.57 4.59
N ALA A 48 -9.67 1.32 4.88
CA ALA A 48 -10.00 0.71 6.15
C ALA A 48 -9.29 1.45 7.31
N ASP A 49 -10.00 1.62 8.40
CA ASP A 49 -9.53 2.32 9.61
C ASP A 49 -10.09 1.63 10.85
N LEU A 50 -9.38 1.72 11.98
CA LEU A 50 -9.83 1.10 13.25
C LEU A 50 -11.18 1.62 13.73
N ASP A 51 -11.50 2.88 13.48
CA ASP A 51 -12.74 3.50 13.91
C ASP A 51 -13.92 3.18 12.97
N TYR A 52 -13.63 2.96 11.68
CA TYR A 52 -14.65 2.77 10.64
C TYR A 52 -14.49 1.47 9.86
N GLN A 53 -13.62 0.55 10.33
CA GLN A 53 -13.35 -0.68 9.59
C GLN A 53 -14.64 -1.43 9.23
N ALA A 54 -14.66 -2.00 8.03
CA ALA A 54 -15.57 -3.11 7.78
C ALA A 54 -15.17 -4.29 8.67
N SER A 55 -16.15 -5.06 9.14
CA SER A 55 -15.87 -6.20 10.02
C SER A 55 -14.78 -7.10 9.42
N GLY A 56 -13.66 -7.21 10.12
CA GLY A 56 -12.51 -8.03 9.75
C GLY A 56 -11.54 -7.42 8.74
N ASP A 57 -11.66 -6.16 8.35
CA ASP A 57 -10.73 -5.54 7.38
C ASP A 57 -9.43 -5.01 8.02
N VAL A 58 -9.46 -4.62 9.30
CA VAL A 58 -8.28 -4.13 10.05
C VAL A 58 -8.07 -4.96 11.29
N ASN A 59 -6.82 -5.24 11.64
CA ASN A 59 -6.45 -5.84 12.89
C ASN A 59 -6.11 -4.76 13.93
N ALA A 60 -6.86 -4.72 15.03
CA ALA A 60 -6.69 -3.73 16.09
C ALA A 60 -5.32 -3.80 16.79
N ASP A 61 -4.69 -4.99 16.86
CA ASP A 61 -3.41 -5.17 17.55
C ASP A 61 -2.23 -4.65 16.71
N THR A 62 -2.33 -4.70 15.39
CA THR A 62 -1.26 -4.33 14.46
C THR A 62 -1.53 -3.04 13.70
N ALA A 63 -2.76 -2.53 13.74
CA ALA A 63 -3.26 -1.42 12.93
C ALA A 63 -3.08 -1.63 11.41
N ASN A 64 -2.79 -2.84 10.97
CA ASN A 64 -2.61 -3.19 9.57
C ASN A 64 -3.90 -3.79 9.00
N LEU A 65 -4.03 -3.78 7.67
CA LEU A 65 -5.07 -4.56 7.01
C LEU A 65 -4.95 -6.04 7.41
N THR A 66 -6.10 -6.70 7.53
CA THR A 66 -6.13 -8.16 7.53
C THR A 66 -6.05 -8.71 6.10
N SER A 67 -5.94 -10.03 5.96
CA SER A 67 -6.09 -10.69 4.66
C SER A 67 -7.41 -10.34 3.97
N GLN A 68 -8.50 -10.13 4.74
CA GLN A 68 -9.80 -9.70 4.21
C GLN A 68 -9.74 -8.26 3.67
N GLY A 69 -9.10 -7.34 4.40
CA GLY A 69 -8.91 -5.96 3.94
C GLY A 69 -8.07 -5.88 2.68
N LEU A 70 -6.97 -6.63 2.61
CA LEU A 70 -6.17 -6.75 1.39
C LEU A 70 -7.00 -7.31 0.22
N GLN A 71 -7.77 -8.36 0.44
CA GLN A 71 -8.65 -8.93 -0.59
C GLN A 71 -9.68 -7.90 -1.10
N ARG A 72 -10.26 -7.09 -0.20
CA ARG A 72 -11.16 -6.00 -0.59
C ARG A 72 -10.45 -4.99 -1.48
N SER A 73 -9.24 -4.56 -1.12
CA SER A 73 -8.45 -3.58 -1.88
C SER A 73 -8.18 -4.07 -3.32
N LEU A 74 -7.81 -5.33 -3.46
CA LEU A 74 -7.53 -5.94 -4.76
C LEU A 74 -8.78 -6.01 -5.66
N LEU A 75 -9.92 -6.42 -5.11
CA LEU A 75 -11.19 -6.49 -5.84
C LEU A 75 -11.75 -5.10 -6.17
N LEU A 76 -11.59 -4.14 -5.26
CA LEU A 76 -12.03 -2.76 -5.45
C LEU A 76 -11.32 -2.08 -6.63
N ALA A 77 -10.04 -2.37 -6.83
CA ALA A 77 -9.25 -1.83 -7.93
C ALA A 77 -9.88 -2.16 -9.30
N SER A 78 -10.29 -3.41 -9.49
CA SER A 78 -10.97 -3.84 -10.73
C SER A 78 -12.31 -3.12 -10.93
N PHE A 79 -13.07 -2.90 -9.86
CA PHE A 79 -14.32 -2.14 -9.92
C PHE A 79 -14.07 -0.68 -10.29
N LEU A 80 -13.12 0.00 -9.64
CA LEU A 80 -12.74 1.37 -9.97
C LEU A 80 -12.38 1.49 -11.44
N GLN A 81 -11.47 0.64 -11.93
CA GLN A 81 -10.99 0.70 -13.30
C GLN A 81 -12.10 0.48 -14.32
N THR A 82 -12.95 -0.53 -14.11
CA THR A 82 -13.93 -0.95 -15.14
C THR A 82 -15.26 -0.24 -15.03
N LYS A 83 -15.77 0.02 -13.82
CA LYS A 83 -17.12 0.55 -13.60
C LYS A 83 -17.15 2.06 -13.36
N VAL A 84 -16.13 2.61 -12.71
CA VAL A 84 -16.08 4.05 -12.44
C VAL A 84 -15.36 4.78 -13.55
N LEU A 85 -14.16 4.33 -13.95
CA LEU A 85 -13.35 4.98 -14.98
C LEU A 85 -13.57 4.45 -16.41
N GLN A 86 -14.31 3.37 -16.60
CA GLN A 86 -14.54 2.73 -17.91
C GLN A 86 -13.22 2.43 -18.66
N ASN A 87 -12.21 1.93 -17.96
CA ASN A 87 -10.85 1.65 -18.44
C ASN A 87 -10.08 2.89 -18.95
N ASN A 88 -10.52 4.10 -18.63
CA ASN A 88 -9.68 5.28 -18.83
C ASN A 88 -8.56 5.29 -17.79
N ASN A 89 -7.43 5.90 -18.16
CA ASN A 89 -6.31 6.06 -17.25
C ASN A 89 -6.61 7.13 -16.19
N VAL A 90 -6.06 6.98 -15.00
CA VAL A 90 -6.12 7.99 -13.95
C VAL A 90 -5.25 9.20 -14.31
N SER A 91 -5.55 10.37 -13.74
CA SER A 91 -4.77 11.60 -13.90
C SER A 91 -3.83 11.84 -12.71
N ALA A 92 -4.26 11.43 -11.50
CA ALA A 92 -3.43 11.45 -10.29
C ALA A 92 -4.03 10.53 -9.23
N ILE A 93 -3.16 9.99 -8.38
CA ILE A 93 -3.53 9.19 -7.20
C ILE A 93 -2.89 9.85 -5.98
N TYR A 94 -3.70 10.10 -4.96
CA TYR A 94 -3.29 10.65 -3.68
C TYR A 94 -3.68 9.67 -2.57
N ALA A 95 -2.79 9.41 -1.65
CA ALA A 95 -3.09 8.60 -0.48
C ALA A 95 -2.65 9.29 0.80
N LEU A 96 -3.20 8.84 1.93
CA LEU A 96 -2.85 9.34 3.25
C LEU A 96 -1.34 9.18 3.50
N GLU A 97 -0.73 10.22 4.03
CA GLU A 97 0.63 10.21 4.59
C GLU A 97 0.61 9.40 5.90
N PRO A 98 1.25 8.25 5.98
CA PRO A 98 0.99 7.27 7.05
C PRO A 98 1.26 7.80 8.46
N MET A 99 2.30 8.63 8.63
CA MET A 99 2.69 9.16 9.94
C MET A 99 1.79 10.30 10.43
N THR A 100 0.88 10.80 9.60
CA THR A 100 -0.12 11.80 10.03
C THR A 100 -1.28 11.16 10.79
N HIS A 101 -1.42 9.82 10.73
CA HIS A 101 -2.44 9.06 11.44
C HIS A 101 -1.86 7.81 12.09
N LEU A 102 -1.76 7.83 13.40
CA LEU A 102 -1.25 6.71 14.21
C LEU A 102 -2.42 6.02 14.91
N GLN A 103 -2.77 4.83 14.46
CA GLN A 103 -4.03 4.16 14.79
C GLN A 103 -4.09 3.51 16.18
N THR A 104 -2.96 3.20 16.82
CA THR A 104 -2.96 2.45 18.07
C THR A 104 -2.13 3.13 19.16
N ALA A 105 -2.26 2.63 20.41
CA ALA A 105 -1.41 3.05 21.52
C ALA A 105 0.10 2.81 21.25
N SER A 106 0.42 1.83 20.42
CA SER A 106 1.77 1.53 19.95
C SER A 106 2.25 2.48 18.84
N LYS A 107 1.37 3.37 18.37
CA LYS A 107 1.66 4.39 17.34
C LYS A 107 2.11 3.79 16.00
N TYR A 108 1.52 2.67 15.61
CA TYR A 108 1.75 2.13 14.27
C TYR A 108 1.18 3.06 13.20
N PRO A 109 1.93 3.31 12.11
CA PRO A 109 1.49 4.20 11.04
C PRO A 109 0.32 3.60 10.26
N ASP A 110 -0.57 4.46 9.75
CA ASP A 110 -1.70 4.06 8.91
C ASP A 110 -1.23 3.79 7.47
N MET A 111 -0.92 2.54 7.18
CA MET A 111 -0.55 2.08 5.84
C MET A 111 -1.77 1.65 5.00
N ALA A 112 -2.98 1.64 5.57
CA ALA A 112 -4.16 1.11 4.90
C ALA A 112 -4.53 1.88 3.62
N ALA A 113 -4.36 3.19 3.62
CA ALA A 113 -4.73 4.02 2.46
C ALA A 113 -3.86 3.75 1.23
N ILE A 114 -2.55 3.56 1.40
CA ILE A 114 -1.61 3.26 0.30
C ILE A 114 -1.91 1.87 -0.24
N GLU A 115 -2.06 0.86 0.64
CA GLU A 115 -2.35 -0.51 0.22
C GLU A 115 -3.73 -0.62 -0.45
N THR A 116 -4.72 0.15 0.01
CA THR A 116 -6.06 0.16 -0.60
C THR A 116 -6.03 0.58 -2.07
N ILE A 117 -5.13 1.48 -2.45
CA ILE A 117 -5.08 2.01 -3.80
C ILE A 117 -3.98 1.40 -4.68
N GLN A 118 -3.07 0.61 -4.12
CA GLN A 118 -1.91 0.08 -4.84
C GLN A 118 -2.29 -0.77 -6.06
N GLN A 119 -3.21 -1.73 -5.91
CA GLN A 119 -3.64 -2.54 -7.05
C GLN A 119 -4.27 -1.70 -8.16
N PHE A 120 -5.00 -0.63 -7.82
CA PHE A 120 -5.55 0.29 -8.80
C PHE A 120 -4.42 1.07 -9.52
N ALA A 121 -3.39 1.50 -8.79
CA ALA A 121 -2.21 2.12 -9.41
C ALA A 121 -1.53 1.18 -10.41
N MET A 122 -1.46 -0.13 -10.11
CA MET A 122 -0.90 -1.14 -11.03
C MET A 122 -1.76 -1.43 -12.26
N MET A 123 -3.02 -0.99 -12.28
CA MET A 123 -3.93 -1.11 -13.44
C MET A 123 -3.89 0.13 -14.34
N ASN A 124 -3.15 1.16 -13.97
CA ASN A 124 -2.99 2.41 -14.70
C ASN A 124 -1.57 2.56 -15.24
N LYS A 125 -1.42 3.44 -16.23
CA LYS A 125 -0.12 3.66 -16.90
C LYS A 125 0.39 5.05 -16.58
N ASP A 126 1.67 5.13 -16.33
CA ASP A 126 2.41 6.39 -16.21
C ASP A 126 3.30 6.64 -17.42
N THR A 127 3.55 7.90 -17.75
CA THR A 127 4.45 8.29 -18.84
C THR A 127 5.63 9.04 -18.27
N LEU A 128 6.78 8.40 -18.29
CA LEU A 128 8.00 8.88 -17.65
C LEU A 128 8.95 9.43 -18.70
N GLN A 129 9.67 10.48 -18.33
CA GLN A 129 10.71 11.13 -19.14
C GLN A 129 12.08 10.87 -18.56
N PHE A 130 13.07 10.72 -19.40
CA PHE A 130 14.47 10.57 -18.98
C PHE A 130 15.11 11.91 -18.64
N ASN A 131 14.88 12.94 -19.48
CA ASN A 131 15.37 14.31 -19.30
C ASN A 131 14.38 15.34 -19.84
N ALA A 132 14.52 16.59 -19.39
CA ALA A 132 13.73 17.70 -19.93
C ALA A 132 13.94 17.85 -21.44
N GLY A 133 12.84 17.76 -22.20
CA GLY A 133 12.83 17.98 -23.64
C GLY A 133 13.26 16.79 -24.48
N GLU A 134 13.50 15.62 -23.90
CA GLU A 134 13.69 14.39 -24.68
C GLU A 134 12.38 13.89 -25.29
N SER A 135 12.49 13.36 -26.51
CA SER A 135 11.38 12.76 -27.24
C SER A 135 11.12 11.29 -26.87
N SER A 136 12.05 10.63 -26.17
CA SER A 136 11.86 9.25 -25.72
C SER A 136 11.09 9.21 -24.41
N LEU A 137 9.84 8.74 -24.49
CA LEU A 137 8.98 8.53 -23.35
C LEU A 137 8.93 7.03 -23.04
N TYR A 138 8.99 6.68 -21.75
CA TYR A 138 8.74 5.34 -21.27
C TYR A 138 7.34 5.25 -20.69
N THR A 139 6.55 4.27 -21.11
CA THR A 139 5.23 4.01 -20.55
C THR A 139 5.34 2.89 -19.52
N ALA A 140 5.26 3.26 -18.25
CA ALA A 140 5.22 2.33 -17.14
C ALA A 140 3.82 1.68 -17.03
N ASN A 141 3.77 0.39 -16.67
CA ASN A 141 2.52 -0.31 -16.31
C ASN A 141 2.30 -0.24 -14.79
N SER A 142 2.55 0.93 -14.23
CA SER A 142 2.25 1.30 -12.85
C SER A 142 2.14 2.82 -12.77
N PHE A 143 1.22 3.30 -11.97
CA PHE A 143 1.06 4.73 -11.74
C PHE A 143 1.70 5.11 -10.39
N HIS A 144 2.22 6.34 -10.29
CA HIS A 144 2.72 6.86 -9.02
C HIS A 144 1.59 7.11 -8.01
N ILE A 145 1.93 7.04 -6.73
CA ILE A 145 1.02 7.38 -5.63
C ILE A 145 1.64 8.53 -4.86
N ASN A 146 0.91 9.63 -4.74
CA ASN A 146 1.37 10.82 -4.05
C ASN A 146 1.07 10.69 -2.55
N VAL A 147 2.11 10.62 -1.72
CA VAL A 147 2.02 10.46 -0.26
C VAL A 147 3.06 11.28 0.50
N SER A 148 3.86 12.12 -0.19
CA SER A 148 4.89 12.93 0.45
C SER A 148 4.29 14.05 1.27
N TYR A 149 4.98 14.43 2.35
CA TYR A 149 4.55 15.52 3.20
C TYR A 149 4.51 16.85 2.45
N ALA A 150 3.55 17.68 2.80
CA ALA A 150 3.49 19.05 2.31
C ALA A 150 4.76 19.83 2.68
N ILE A 151 5.14 20.77 1.83
CA ILE A 151 6.36 21.55 2.02
C ILE A 151 6.32 22.31 3.35
N GLY A 152 7.39 22.13 4.14
CA GLY A 152 7.55 22.80 5.44
C GLY A 152 6.77 22.13 6.59
N GLN A 153 6.07 21.02 6.33
CA GLN A 153 5.49 20.19 7.39
C GLN A 153 6.51 19.16 7.88
N THR A 154 6.65 19.09 9.20
CA THR A 154 7.43 18.04 9.86
C THR A 154 6.48 17.29 10.79
N VAL A 155 6.21 16.04 10.47
CA VAL A 155 5.39 15.16 11.31
C VAL A 155 6.26 14.65 12.46
N SER A 156 5.68 14.55 13.66
CA SER A 156 6.41 14.06 14.84
C SER A 156 6.87 12.61 14.61
N GLY A 157 8.15 12.36 14.83
CA GLY A 157 8.77 11.04 14.65
C GLY A 157 9.29 10.78 13.23
N VAL A 158 9.18 11.74 12.31
CA VAL A 158 9.67 11.64 10.94
C VAL A 158 10.82 12.62 10.73
N ALA A 159 11.86 12.21 10.01
CA ALA A 159 12.87 13.13 9.50
C ALA A 159 12.23 14.08 8.48
N PRO A 160 12.60 15.39 8.49
CA PRO A 160 12.12 16.28 7.45
C PRO A 160 12.53 15.76 6.07
N PRO A 161 11.66 15.91 5.05
CA PRO A 161 12.00 15.47 3.70
C PRO A 161 13.28 16.14 3.21
N LEU A 162 14.22 15.35 2.72
CA LEU A 162 15.48 15.86 2.13
C LEU A 162 15.23 16.67 0.87
N ILE A 163 14.16 16.33 0.17
CA ILE A 163 13.80 16.89 -1.13
C ILE A 163 12.35 17.34 -1.08
N ASN A 164 12.13 18.62 -1.42
CA ASN A 164 10.78 19.12 -1.59
C ASN A 164 10.18 18.57 -2.90
N CYS A 165 9.21 17.71 -2.79
CA CYS A 165 8.48 17.17 -3.92
C CYS A 165 7.11 17.84 -4.05
N LEU A 166 7.06 18.98 -4.73
CA LEU A 166 5.81 19.75 -4.94
C LEU A 166 4.71 18.95 -5.65
N GLY A 167 5.09 18.02 -6.51
CA GLY A 167 4.16 17.24 -7.34
C GLY A 167 3.70 15.94 -6.70
N CYS A 168 4.30 15.51 -5.59
CA CYS A 168 4.00 14.22 -4.95
C CYS A 168 3.38 14.33 -3.54
N GLN A 169 2.84 15.50 -3.22
CA GLN A 169 2.15 15.73 -1.94
C GLN A 169 0.96 14.77 -1.79
N GLY A 170 0.88 14.10 -0.63
CA GLY A 170 -0.21 13.21 -0.23
C GLY A 170 -1.34 13.93 0.51
N ILE A 171 -2.02 13.18 1.37
CA ILE A 171 -3.16 13.65 2.17
C ILE A 171 -2.77 13.66 3.66
N ASP A 172 -2.91 14.79 4.33
CA ASP A 172 -2.77 14.91 5.79
C ASP A 172 -4.07 14.45 6.48
N TYR A 173 -3.98 13.61 7.51
CA TYR A 173 -5.16 13.09 8.22
C TYR A 173 -6.02 14.21 8.83
N ALA A 174 -5.38 15.13 9.55
CA ALA A 174 -6.07 16.18 10.30
C ALA A 174 -6.22 17.49 9.52
N ASP A 175 -5.53 17.63 8.37
CA ASP A 175 -5.50 18.82 7.50
C ASP A 175 -5.22 20.11 8.28
N GLN A 176 -4.32 20.06 9.26
CA GLN A 176 -4.01 21.21 10.11
C GLN A 176 -3.40 22.38 9.32
N GLY A 177 -2.60 22.05 8.32
CA GLY A 177 -2.00 23.01 7.39
C GLY A 177 -2.95 23.52 6.31
N LYS A 178 -4.13 22.92 6.14
CA LYS A 178 -5.08 23.13 5.03
C LYS A 178 -4.49 22.76 3.66
N ASP A 179 -3.63 21.77 3.64
CA ASP A 179 -2.97 21.31 2.43
C ASP A 179 -3.91 20.49 1.55
N ASN A 180 -4.77 19.66 2.17
CA ASN A 180 -5.85 18.95 1.47
C ASN A 180 -6.84 19.91 0.82
N ASP A 181 -7.20 20.99 1.54
CA ASP A 181 -8.09 22.04 1.04
C ASP A 181 -7.48 22.74 -0.18
N SER A 182 -6.19 23.06 -0.09
CA SER A 182 -5.43 23.71 -1.16
C SER A 182 -5.34 22.80 -2.37
N LEU A 183 -4.99 21.54 -2.19
CA LEU A 183 -4.92 20.52 -3.25
C LEU A 183 -6.25 20.42 -4.03
N LEU A 184 -7.36 20.21 -3.33
CA LEU A 184 -8.68 20.10 -3.96
C LEU A 184 -9.09 21.39 -4.68
N SER A 185 -8.83 22.54 -4.05
CA SER A 185 -9.16 23.85 -4.63
C SER A 185 -8.38 24.12 -5.90
N ASP A 186 -7.10 23.76 -5.95
CA ASP A 186 -6.24 23.97 -7.10
C ASP A 186 -6.60 23.01 -8.26
N LEU A 187 -6.93 21.76 -7.98
CA LEU A 187 -7.41 20.81 -9.00
C LEU A 187 -8.71 21.32 -9.66
N VAL A 188 -9.66 21.77 -8.86
CA VAL A 188 -10.92 22.32 -9.40
C VAL A 188 -10.69 23.63 -10.14
N LYS A 189 -9.79 24.50 -9.65
CA LYS A 189 -9.45 25.77 -10.29
C LYS A 189 -8.72 25.56 -11.62
N ALA A 190 -7.83 24.59 -11.68
CA ALA A 190 -7.14 24.22 -12.93
C ALA A 190 -8.11 23.75 -14.01
N SER A 191 -9.27 23.20 -13.60
CA SER A 191 -10.34 22.73 -14.51
C SER A 191 -9.83 21.77 -15.60
N VAL A 192 -8.81 20.98 -15.28
CA VAL A 192 -8.28 19.97 -16.20
C VAL A 192 -9.18 18.73 -16.12
N PRO A 193 -9.84 18.34 -17.22
CA PRO A 193 -10.64 17.13 -17.23
C PRO A 193 -9.77 15.90 -16.92
N GLY A 194 -10.33 14.98 -16.12
CA GLY A 194 -9.62 13.76 -15.74
C GLY A 194 -10.17 13.09 -14.50
N TYR A 195 -9.43 12.13 -14.00
CA TYR A 195 -9.79 11.30 -12.85
C TYR A 195 -8.72 11.45 -11.77
N TYR A 196 -9.07 12.06 -10.66
CA TYR A 196 -8.21 12.32 -9.51
C TYR A 196 -8.70 11.46 -8.34
N VAL A 197 -7.92 10.49 -7.92
CA VAL A 197 -8.33 9.49 -6.93
C VAL A 197 -7.65 9.78 -5.59
N PHE A 198 -8.43 9.78 -4.52
CA PHE A 198 -8.01 10.04 -3.15
C PHE A 198 -8.31 8.83 -2.29
N SER A 199 -7.31 8.30 -1.60
CA SER A 199 -7.44 7.18 -0.65
C SER A 199 -7.10 7.64 0.77
N ALA A 200 -8.08 7.64 1.65
CA ALA A 200 -7.92 8.11 3.04
C ALA A 200 -9.01 7.53 3.94
N PRO A 201 -8.83 7.56 5.29
CA PRO A 201 -9.88 7.23 6.25
C PRO A 201 -11.13 8.08 6.08
N TRP A 202 -12.25 7.59 6.64
CA TRP A 202 -13.55 8.24 6.49
C TRP A 202 -13.58 9.70 6.94
N ASP A 203 -13.00 10.01 8.11
CA ASP A 203 -13.03 11.38 8.65
C ASP A 203 -12.32 12.36 7.72
N THR A 204 -11.14 12.00 7.23
CA THR A 204 -10.38 12.79 6.26
C THR A 204 -11.16 12.94 4.96
N THR A 205 -11.70 11.84 4.44
CA THR A 205 -12.52 11.83 3.22
C THR A 205 -13.74 12.75 3.33
N LEU A 206 -14.48 12.63 4.44
CA LEU A 206 -15.66 13.48 4.69
C LEU A 206 -15.27 14.95 4.84
N ASN A 207 -14.18 15.24 5.55
CA ASN A 207 -13.65 16.61 5.69
C ASN A 207 -13.33 17.22 4.33
N MET A 208 -12.54 16.51 3.50
CA MET A 208 -12.17 16.96 2.15
C MET A 208 -13.40 17.29 1.29
N MET A 209 -14.38 16.38 1.25
CA MET A 209 -15.63 16.64 0.51
C MET A 209 -16.41 17.84 1.08
N THR A 210 -16.46 17.99 2.41
CA THR A 210 -17.19 19.03 3.10
C THR A 210 -16.58 20.40 2.83
N VAL A 211 -15.27 20.53 2.98
CA VAL A 211 -14.57 21.80 2.74
C VAL A 211 -14.69 22.21 1.27
N LEU A 212 -14.49 21.29 0.34
CA LEU A 212 -14.67 21.58 -1.09
C LEU A 212 -16.10 22.07 -1.40
N ASN A 213 -17.12 21.37 -0.87
CA ASN A 213 -18.53 21.73 -1.05
C ASN A 213 -18.84 23.14 -0.52
N GLN A 214 -18.30 23.49 0.65
CA GLN A 214 -18.46 24.81 1.27
C GLN A 214 -17.70 25.90 0.51
N ALA A 215 -16.42 25.68 0.23
CA ALA A 215 -15.54 26.66 -0.41
C ALA A 215 -16.04 27.06 -1.82
N LYS A 216 -16.61 26.11 -2.56
CA LYS A 216 -17.15 26.34 -3.92
C LYS A 216 -18.64 26.62 -3.94
N GLY A 217 -19.35 26.48 -2.83
CA GLY A 217 -20.80 26.73 -2.75
C GLY A 217 -21.64 25.76 -3.57
N TYR A 218 -21.19 24.52 -3.75
CA TYR A 218 -21.84 23.53 -4.63
C TYR A 218 -23.20 23.03 -4.12
N LYS A 219 -23.46 23.12 -2.80
CA LYS A 219 -24.71 22.66 -2.15
C LYS A 219 -24.98 21.17 -2.35
N LEU A 220 -23.95 20.35 -2.41
CA LEU A 220 -24.05 18.89 -2.52
C LEU A 220 -24.61 18.30 -1.22
N SER A 221 -25.48 17.29 -1.35
CA SER A 221 -25.95 16.49 -0.21
C SER A 221 -24.91 15.43 0.10
N LEU A 222 -23.98 15.73 1.01
CA LEU A 222 -22.92 14.81 1.42
C LEU A 222 -23.45 13.75 2.39
N PRO A 223 -22.86 12.54 2.43
CA PRO A 223 -23.15 11.56 3.46
C PRO A 223 -22.75 12.11 4.84
N THR A 224 -23.50 11.76 5.88
CA THR A 224 -23.27 12.25 7.25
C THR A 224 -22.58 11.23 8.15
N SER A 225 -22.44 10.00 7.68
CA SER A 225 -21.80 8.91 8.42
C SER A 225 -21.23 7.88 7.46
N TYR A 226 -20.22 7.16 7.92
CA TYR A 226 -19.74 5.95 7.24
C TYR A 226 -20.83 4.86 7.29
N SER A 227 -21.20 4.32 6.15
CA SER A 227 -22.35 3.40 6.05
C SER A 227 -22.01 2.06 5.42
N ASP A 228 -21.06 2.03 4.47
CA ASP A 228 -20.73 0.81 3.70
C ASP A 228 -19.30 0.92 3.16
N PRO A 229 -18.42 -0.06 3.45
CA PRO A 229 -17.04 -0.09 2.92
C PRO A 229 -16.98 -0.24 1.39
N ASN A 230 -18.10 -0.57 0.76
CA ASN A 230 -18.20 -0.68 -0.69
C ASN A 230 -18.50 0.66 -1.39
N ASN A 231 -18.78 1.71 -0.63
CA ASN A 231 -19.11 3.01 -1.21
C ASN A 231 -17.86 3.76 -1.68
N ILE A 232 -17.94 4.25 -2.90
CA ILE A 232 -16.98 5.15 -3.53
C ILE A 232 -17.73 6.44 -3.87
N TYR A 233 -17.19 7.57 -3.45
CA TYR A 233 -17.82 8.88 -3.66
C TYR A 233 -17.07 9.62 -4.75
N ALA A 234 -17.79 10.22 -5.69
CA ALA A 234 -17.20 11.05 -6.75
C ALA A 234 -17.88 12.40 -6.81
N ILE A 235 -17.13 13.47 -6.62
CA ILE A 235 -17.56 14.83 -6.94
C ILE A 235 -17.08 15.13 -8.36
N THR A 236 -18.03 15.23 -9.30
CA THR A 236 -17.74 15.57 -10.69
C THR A 236 -18.07 17.01 -10.94
N VAL A 237 -17.13 17.76 -11.54
CA VAL A 237 -17.25 19.17 -11.86
C VAL A 237 -17.17 19.31 -13.38
N THR A 238 -18.24 19.85 -13.98
CA THR A 238 -18.30 20.11 -15.42
C THR A 238 -17.43 21.30 -15.81
N PRO A 239 -17.07 21.47 -17.10
CA PRO A 239 -16.35 22.67 -17.56
C PRO A 239 -17.11 23.99 -17.30
N SER A 240 -18.42 23.95 -17.10
CA SER A 240 -19.21 25.11 -16.70
C SER A 240 -19.19 25.41 -15.21
N GLY A 241 -18.50 24.59 -14.39
CA GLY A 241 -18.39 24.72 -12.95
C GLY A 241 -19.55 24.10 -12.15
N ALA A 242 -20.53 23.47 -12.82
CA ALA A 242 -21.58 22.73 -12.12
C ALA A 242 -21.03 21.44 -11.52
N ALA A 243 -21.37 21.17 -10.23
CA ALA A 243 -20.89 19.99 -9.53
C ALA A 243 -22.05 19.04 -9.17
N SER A 244 -21.75 17.76 -9.12
CA SER A 244 -22.66 16.72 -8.59
C SER A 244 -21.89 15.68 -7.80
N LEU A 245 -22.54 15.10 -6.77
CA LEU A 245 -22.02 13.95 -6.04
C LEU A 245 -22.64 12.68 -6.63
N ILE A 246 -21.81 11.72 -6.94
CA ILE A 246 -22.19 10.39 -7.42
C ILE A 246 -21.64 9.38 -6.41
N THR A 247 -22.45 8.43 -5.98
CA THR A 247 -22.03 7.33 -5.12
C THR A 247 -22.14 6.03 -5.89
N TYR A 248 -21.02 5.31 -5.99
CA TYR A 248 -20.96 3.95 -6.52
C TYR A 248 -20.90 2.97 -5.35
N ASN A 249 -21.44 1.77 -5.54
CA ASN A 249 -21.26 0.68 -4.60
C ASN A 249 -20.60 -0.49 -5.30
N SER A 250 -19.43 -0.90 -4.83
CA SER A 250 -18.64 -1.97 -5.45
C SER A 250 -19.27 -3.35 -5.24
N ASN A 251 -20.11 -3.52 -4.22
CA ASN A 251 -20.70 -4.81 -3.81
C ASN A 251 -19.64 -5.91 -3.57
N VAL A 252 -18.41 -5.52 -3.23
CA VAL A 252 -17.32 -6.46 -2.99
C VAL A 252 -17.57 -7.25 -1.70
N THR A 253 -17.45 -8.56 -1.79
CA THR A 253 -17.52 -9.47 -0.65
C THR A 253 -16.19 -10.21 -0.52
N PRO A 254 -15.22 -9.64 0.21
CA PRO A 254 -13.87 -10.19 0.29
C PRO A 254 -13.83 -11.49 1.08
N SER A 255 -12.93 -12.39 0.68
CA SER A 255 -12.60 -13.58 1.44
C SER A 255 -11.80 -13.18 2.70
N THR A 256 -11.96 -13.96 3.78
CA THR A 256 -11.13 -13.82 4.99
C THR A 256 -9.74 -14.45 4.85
N LYS A 257 -9.50 -15.15 3.73
CA LYS A 257 -8.21 -15.77 3.45
C LYS A 257 -7.32 -14.82 2.68
N TYR A 258 -6.01 -15.01 2.82
CA TYR A 258 -5.03 -14.31 2.01
C TYR A 258 -5.30 -14.54 0.50
N PRO A 259 -5.11 -13.52 -0.35
CA PRO A 259 -5.36 -13.63 -1.79
C PRO A 259 -4.57 -14.77 -2.44
N VAL A 260 -5.20 -15.46 -3.38
CA VAL A 260 -4.55 -16.52 -4.17
C VAL A 260 -4.18 -15.96 -5.53
N LEU A 261 -2.90 -15.99 -5.83
CA LEU A 261 -2.39 -15.61 -7.15
C LEU A 261 -2.65 -16.69 -8.19
N THR A 262 -3.00 -16.29 -9.41
CA THR A 262 -3.25 -17.23 -10.51
C THR A 262 -2.60 -16.74 -11.80
N PRO A 263 -1.55 -17.42 -12.32
CA PRO A 263 -0.82 -18.51 -11.67
C PRO A 263 -0.04 -18.06 -10.43
N GLU A 264 0.15 -18.94 -9.46
CA GLU A 264 1.02 -18.63 -8.32
C GLU A 264 2.49 -18.66 -8.76
N PRO A 265 3.30 -17.62 -8.44
CA PRO A 265 4.72 -17.61 -8.74
C PRO A 265 5.45 -18.81 -8.11
N SER A 266 6.35 -19.42 -8.86
CA SER A 266 7.21 -20.48 -8.32
C SER A 266 8.18 -19.90 -7.30
N VAL A 267 8.32 -20.54 -6.15
CA VAL A 267 9.24 -20.17 -5.05
C VAL A 267 10.37 -21.20 -4.89
N SER A 268 10.71 -21.93 -5.92
CA SER A 268 11.70 -23.02 -5.90
C SER A 268 13.00 -22.69 -6.65
N THR A 269 13.16 -21.46 -7.15
CA THR A 269 14.38 -21.03 -7.83
C THR A 269 15.57 -21.04 -6.83
N PRO A 270 16.68 -21.71 -7.14
CA PRO A 270 17.88 -21.67 -6.30
C PRO A 270 18.43 -20.23 -6.17
N CYS A 271 19.00 -19.92 -5.02
CA CYS A 271 19.67 -18.64 -4.83
C CYS A 271 20.79 -18.46 -5.87
N GLN A 272 20.77 -17.32 -6.55
CA GLN A 272 21.69 -17.03 -7.65
C GLN A 272 22.92 -16.22 -7.20
N ALA A 273 22.82 -15.46 -6.11
CA ALA A 273 23.90 -14.64 -5.61
C ALA A 273 25.06 -15.50 -5.08
N ALA A 274 26.29 -15.02 -5.27
CA ALA A 274 27.45 -15.62 -4.67
C ALA A 274 27.34 -15.60 -3.12
N LEU A 275 27.53 -16.75 -2.48
CA LEU A 275 27.42 -16.86 -1.04
C LEU A 275 28.59 -16.17 -0.33
N PHE A 276 28.27 -15.47 0.74
CA PHE A 276 29.23 -14.94 1.69
C PHE A 276 28.82 -15.28 3.14
N ASN A 277 29.81 -15.32 4.03
CA ASN A 277 29.58 -15.50 5.45
C ASN A 277 30.70 -14.81 6.23
N TYR A 278 30.34 -13.82 7.03
CA TYR A 278 31.25 -13.08 7.90
C TYR A 278 30.87 -13.30 9.36
N SER A 279 31.90 -13.40 10.24
CA SER A 279 31.67 -13.46 11.67
C SER A 279 32.64 -12.52 12.40
N ALA A 280 32.15 -11.85 13.43
CA ALA A 280 32.95 -10.93 14.23
C ALA A 280 32.58 -11.06 15.72
N SER A 281 33.60 -10.90 16.57
CA SER A 281 33.42 -10.98 18.04
C SER A 281 32.97 -9.65 18.62
N SER A 282 32.11 -9.68 19.63
CA SER A 282 31.63 -8.52 20.38
C SER A 282 32.70 -7.79 21.19
N ALA A 283 33.88 -8.35 21.37
CA ALA A 283 34.90 -7.83 22.28
C ALA A 283 35.39 -6.40 22.03
N SER A 284 35.17 -5.87 20.82
CA SER A 284 35.56 -4.51 20.41
C SER A 284 34.40 -3.70 19.84
N SER A 285 33.18 -4.22 19.90
CA SER A 285 32.03 -3.59 19.27
C SER A 285 31.32 -2.59 20.18
N PRO A 286 30.88 -1.42 19.67
CA PRO A 286 29.98 -0.54 20.38
C PRO A 286 28.51 -1.00 20.33
N VAL A 287 28.21 -2.08 19.61
CA VAL A 287 26.86 -2.66 19.53
C VAL A 287 26.46 -3.25 20.88
N THR A 288 25.28 -2.92 21.35
CA THR A 288 24.78 -3.27 22.69
C THR A 288 23.72 -4.35 22.71
N ASN A 289 23.02 -4.56 21.59
CA ASN A 289 21.96 -5.56 21.49
C ASN A 289 22.51 -7.00 21.42
N THR A 290 21.66 -7.95 21.80
CA THR A 290 21.96 -9.38 21.79
C THR A 290 20.74 -10.19 21.35
N ASN A 291 20.95 -11.44 20.90
CA ASN A 291 19.89 -12.34 20.45
C ASN A 291 18.99 -11.72 19.38
N GLU A 292 19.55 -10.93 18.49
CA GLU A 292 18.81 -10.18 17.48
C GLU A 292 19.08 -10.77 16.10
N THR A 293 18.07 -10.73 15.23
CA THR A 293 18.23 -11.09 13.82
C THR A 293 17.58 -10.03 12.95
N LEU A 294 18.34 -9.47 12.00
CA LEU A 294 17.82 -8.55 10.98
C LEU A 294 17.91 -9.24 9.61
N TYR A 295 16.74 -9.44 8.98
CA TYR A 295 16.63 -9.90 7.61
C TYR A 295 16.48 -8.70 6.70
N LEU A 296 17.39 -8.56 5.74
CA LEU A 296 17.39 -7.48 4.76
C LEU A 296 16.90 -8.04 3.42
N ILE A 297 15.87 -7.45 2.88
CA ILE A 297 15.40 -7.73 1.52
C ILE A 297 15.37 -6.44 0.71
N ARG A 298 15.65 -6.56 -0.57
CA ARG A 298 15.47 -5.47 -1.51
C ARG A 298 13.97 -5.25 -1.77
N HIS A 299 13.57 -4.00 -2.04
CA HIS A 299 12.25 -3.74 -2.62
C HIS A 299 12.02 -4.55 -3.90
N ALA A 300 10.75 -4.80 -4.25
CA ALA A 300 10.35 -5.53 -5.45
C ALA A 300 10.78 -4.82 -6.76
N GLU A 301 10.56 -5.46 -7.90
CA GLU A 301 11.06 -5.05 -9.22
C GLU A 301 10.73 -3.60 -9.56
N ALA A 302 11.78 -2.83 -9.87
CA ALA A 302 11.71 -1.44 -10.27
C ALA A 302 11.61 -1.27 -11.79
N HIS A 303 11.47 -0.03 -12.23
CA HIS A 303 11.58 0.31 -13.64
C HIS A 303 12.95 -0.07 -14.20
N PRO A 304 13.07 -0.34 -15.53
CA PRO A 304 14.26 -0.97 -16.11
C PRO A 304 15.53 -0.12 -16.01
N ILE A 305 15.40 1.18 -15.85
CA ILE A 305 16.51 2.10 -15.58
C ILE A 305 16.08 3.15 -14.52
N SER A 306 17.01 3.53 -13.66
CA SER A 306 16.77 4.45 -12.55
C SER A 306 16.24 5.83 -12.95
N SER A 307 16.55 6.29 -14.17
CA SER A 307 16.03 7.56 -14.65
C SER A 307 14.55 7.54 -15.05
N TRP A 308 13.97 6.36 -15.22
CA TRP A 308 12.54 6.17 -15.42
C TRP A 308 11.88 5.77 -14.11
N GLU A 309 11.86 6.67 -13.17
CA GLU A 309 11.38 6.42 -11.81
C GLU A 309 10.03 7.09 -11.58
N ASN A 310 9.15 6.44 -10.81
CA ASN A 310 7.90 7.01 -10.33
C ASN A 310 7.59 6.62 -8.87
N GLY A 311 8.58 6.15 -8.13
CA GLY A 311 8.47 5.76 -6.72
C GLY A 311 7.74 4.45 -6.46
N ASN A 312 7.06 3.87 -7.46
CA ASN A 312 6.34 2.60 -7.34
C ASN A 312 7.16 1.45 -7.97
N TYR A 313 6.79 0.21 -7.69
CA TYR A 313 7.33 -0.93 -8.40
C TYR A 313 6.56 -1.18 -9.72
N VAL A 314 7.09 -2.03 -10.58
CA VAL A 314 6.42 -2.48 -11.81
C VAL A 314 5.50 -3.68 -11.53
N ALA A 315 4.75 -4.14 -12.54
CA ALA A 315 3.80 -5.25 -12.40
C ALA A 315 4.44 -6.53 -11.83
N GLN A 316 5.67 -6.86 -12.22
CA GLN A 316 6.41 -7.98 -11.63
C GLN A 316 6.59 -7.81 -10.12
N GLY A 317 6.81 -6.56 -9.65
CA GLY A 317 6.92 -6.24 -8.22
C GLY A 317 5.64 -6.52 -7.45
N GLN A 318 4.46 -6.25 -8.04
CA GLN A 318 3.19 -6.61 -7.43
C GLN A 318 3.04 -8.15 -7.27
N TRP A 319 3.44 -8.91 -8.29
CA TRP A 319 3.44 -10.37 -8.18
C TRP A 319 4.36 -10.86 -7.08
N ARG A 320 5.60 -10.31 -7.00
CA ARG A 320 6.55 -10.66 -5.95
C ARG A 320 6.02 -10.30 -4.58
N ALA A 321 5.57 -9.06 -4.36
CA ALA A 321 5.07 -8.58 -3.07
C ALA A 321 3.94 -9.47 -2.54
N LEU A 322 2.96 -9.81 -3.37
CA LEU A 322 1.86 -10.69 -3.02
C LEU A 322 2.29 -12.16 -2.83
N ALA A 323 3.39 -12.61 -3.46
CA ALA A 323 3.92 -13.95 -3.29
C ALA A 323 4.86 -14.11 -2.08
N LEU A 324 5.41 -13.01 -1.52
CA LEU A 324 6.36 -13.06 -0.41
C LEU A 324 5.91 -13.90 0.79
N PRO A 325 4.64 -13.85 1.23
CA PRO A 325 4.20 -14.70 2.35
C PRO A 325 4.44 -16.19 2.11
N ASN A 326 4.21 -16.66 0.88
CA ASN A 326 4.49 -18.05 0.50
C ASN A 326 6.00 -18.28 0.31
N ALA A 327 6.70 -17.35 -0.32
CA ALA A 327 8.13 -17.45 -0.60
C ALA A 327 9.00 -17.51 0.66
N LEU A 328 8.63 -16.78 1.70
CA LEU A 328 9.38 -16.66 2.96
C LEU A 328 8.97 -17.70 4.00
N LYS A 329 7.86 -18.42 3.76
CA LYS A 329 7.33 -19.42 4.69
C LYS A 329 8.34 -20.51 5.01
N GLY A 330 8.64 -20.65 6.30
CA GLY A 330 9.61 -21.65 6.81
C GLY A 330 11.08 -21.30 6.54
N LYS A 331 11.37 -20.20 5.85
CA LYS A 331 12.75 -19.71 5.64
C LYS A 331 13.15 -18.68 6.68
N ILE A 332 12.27 -17.75 7.00
CA ILE A 332 12.46 -16.73 8.04
C ILE A 332 11.24 -16.70 8.97
N SER A 333 11.40 -16.10 10.14
CA SER A 333 10.32 -15.97 11.13
C SER A 333 10.48 -14.64 11.89
N PRO A 334 10.34 -13.49 11.22
CA PRO A 334 10.35 -12.19 11.88
C PRO A 334 9.15 -12.02 12.79
N ASP A 335 9.30 -11.22 13.83
CA ASP A 335 8.24 -10.77 14.71
C ASP A 335 7.93 -9.27 14.56
N GLN A 336 8.75 -8.56 13.76
CA GLN A 336 8.56 -7.16 13.41
C GLN A 336 8.89 -6.93 11.94
N VAL A 337 8.18 -5.99 11.32
CA VAL A 337 8.37 -5.60 9.92
C VAL A 337 8.64 -4.10 9.84
N TYR A 338 9.69 -3.74 9.10
CA TYR A 338 10.13 -2.36 8.91
C TYR A 338 10.35 -2.03 7.43
N SER A 339 10.03 -0.79 7.04
CA SER A 339 10.53 -0.20 5.81
C SER A 339 10.83 1.28 6.03
N ILE A 340 11.43 1.92 5.03
CA ILE A 340 11.51 3.38 5.01
C ILE A 340 10.11 3.98 4.85
N ASP A 341 9.97 5.23 5.30
CA ASP A 341 8.72 5.98 5.18
C ASP A 341 8.40 6.25 3.69
N PRO A 342 7.25 5.78 3.17
CA PRO A 342 6.85 5.99 1.78
C PRO A 342 6.60 7.45 1.41
N ALA A 343 6.45 8.33 2.41
CA ALA A 343 6.33 9.78 2.21
C ALA A 343 7.67 10.46 1.93
N GLN A 344 8.81 9.78 2.08
CA GLN A 344 10.09 10.29 1.59
C GLN A 344 10.07 10.36 0.06
N ALA A 345 10.74 11.39 -0.48
CA ALA A 345 10.81 11.56 -1.92
C ALA A 345 12.06 10.89 -2.49
N ASP A 346 11.87 10.13 -3.55
CA ASP A 346 12.94 9.64 -4.43
C ASP A 346 13.13 10.62 -5.60
N ALA A 347 14.34 11.11 -5.79
CA ALA A 347 14.73 12.02 -6.88
C ALA A 347 15.80 11.42 -7.80
N SER A 348 15.93 10.10 -7.85
CA SER A 348 16.84 9.41 -8.75
C SER A 348 16.44 9.57 -10.23
N GLY A 349 15.16 9.83 -10.51
CA GLY A 349 14.62 10.10 -11.82
C GLY A 349 14.63 11.59 -12.21
N TYR A 350 13.98 11.92 -13.33
CA TYR A 350 13.82 13.30 -13.78
C TYR A 350 12.96 14.16 -12.87
N PHE A 351 11.92 13.55 -12.27
CA PHE A 351 11.08 14.16 -11.25
C PHE A 351 11.32 13.48 -9.91
N ALA A 352 11.02 14.19 -8.83
CA ALA A 352 10.93 13.58 -7.51
C ALA A 352 9.53 12.94 -7.34
N TRP A 353 9.49 11.77 -6.69
CA TRP A 353 8.28 10.99 -6.47
C TRP A 353 8.22 10.51 -5.01
N SER A 354 7.03 10.25 -4.49
CA SER A 354 6.87 9.52 -3.23
C SER A 354 7.42 8.10 -3.37
N TYR A 355 8.28 7.68 -2.44
CA TYR A 355 8.98 6.40 -2.56
C TYR A 355 8.24 5.26 -1.89
N VAL A 356 7.15 4.84 -2.49
CA VAL A 356 6.24 3.83 -1.91
C VAL A 356 6.71 2.38 -2.09
N ARG A 357 7.65 2.12 -3.00
CA ARG A 357 8.08 0.78 -3.41
C ARG A 357 8.59 -0.12 -2.27
N PRO A 358 9.49 0.31 -1.37
CA PRO A 358 9.96 -0.55 -0.29
C PRO A 358 8.84 -0.96 0.68
N SER A 359 8.00 -0.02 1.06
CA SER A 359 6.90 -0.27 1.98
C SER A 359 5.87 -1.23 1.40
N LEU A 360 5.44 -1.02 0.16
CA LEU A 360 4.48 -1.88 -0.53
C LEU A 360 5.04 -3.27 -0.86
N THR A 361 6.37 -3.44 -0.89
CA THR A 361 6.99 -4.76 -1.11
C THR A 361 6.68 -5.73 0.03
N ILE A 362 6.81 -5.29 1.29
CA ILE A 362 6.69 -6.20 2.44
C ILE A 362 5.38 -6.05 3.21
N GLN A 363 4.55 -5.07 2.90
CA GLN A 363 3.26 -4.91 3.56
C GLN A 363 2.36 -6.15 3.40
N PRO A 364 2.25 -6.81 2.23
CA PRO A 364 1.52 -8.06 2.09
C PRO A 364 2.03 -9.18 3.00
N TYR A 365 3.34 -9.25 3.25
CA TYR A 365 3.91 -10.20 4.21
C TYR A 365 3.48 -9.88 5.65
N ALA A 366 3.52 -8.61 6.06
CA ALA A 366 3.05 -8.19 7.38
C ALA A 366 1.57 -8.54 7.58
N ILE A 367 0.73 -8.28 6.57
CA ILE A 367 -0.70 -8.62 6.57
C ILE A 367 -0.91 -10.13 6.73
N ALA A 368 -0.26 -10.94 5.90
CA ALA A 368 -0.41 -12.39 5.92
C ALA A 368 0.08 -13.04 7.22
N SER A 369 1.09 -12.44 7.84
CA SER A 369 1.73 -12.90 9.07
C SER A 369 1.11 -12.29 10.33
N ASN A 370 0.17 -11.36 10.18
CA ASN A 370 -0.47 -10.63 11.27
C ASN A 370 0.55 -9.90 12.16
N LEU A 371 1.51 -9.22 11.53
CA LEU A 371 2.58 -8.49 12.20
C LEU A 371 2.32 -6.99 12.17
N PRO A 372 2.78 -6.24 13.19
CA PRO A 372 2.80 -4.80 13.14
C PRO A 372 3.73 -4.33 12.01
N TYR A 373 3.31 -3.27 11.34
CA TYR A 373 4.09 -2.61 10.31
C TYR A 373 4.68 -1.32 10.87
N ASN A 374 5.99 -1.15 10.72
CA ASN A 374 6.70 0.01 11.25
C ASN A 374 7.45 0.74 10.14
N LEU A 375 7.55 2.06 10.27
CA LEU A 375 8.34 2.90 9.40
C LEU A 375 9.60 3.36 10.10
N VAL A 376 10.71 3.36 9.38
CA VAL A 376 11.96 3.94 9.86
C VAL A 376 11.98 5.39 9.41
N ALA A 377 11.54 6.26 10.28
CA ALA A 377 11.33 7.67 9.98
C ALA A 377 12.62 8.50 9.88
N ASN A 378 13.75 7.97 10.36
CA ASN A 378 15.01 8.70 10.46
C ASN A 378 16.06 8.27 9.42
N PHE A 379 15.68 7.47 8.44
CA PHE A 379 16.60 7.04 7.40
C PHE A 379 16.51 8.01 6.22
N GLU A 380 17.54 8.80 6.09
CA GLU A 380 17.78 9.59 4.90
C GLU A 380 18.27 8.68 3.78
N PHE A 381 17.90 8.98 2.53
CA PHE A 381 18.57 8.40 1.38
C PHE A 381 20.00 8.95 1.31
N GLY A 382 20.99 8.10 1.38
CA GLY A 382 22.38 8.49 1.22
C GLY A 382 23.34 7.40 1.67
N ASP A 383 24.50 7.36 1.06
CA ASP A 383 25.57 6.41 1.35
C ASP A 383 26.59 7.01 2.34
N ASP A 384 26.26 8.10 3.01
CA ASP A 384 27.22 8.73 3.89
C ASP A 384 27.40 7.96 5.20
N THR A 385 28.51 8.23 5.87
CA THR A 385 28.87 7.58 7.13
C THR A 385 27.83 7.83 8.23
N THR A 386 27.14 8.96 8.19
CA THR A 386 26.14 9.37 9.19
C THR A 386 24.88 8.50 9.07
N VAL A 387 24.39 8.26 7.87
CA VAL A 387 23.22 7.41 7.60
C VAL A 387 23.49 5.99 8.08
N ASN A 388 24.65 5.41 7.70
CA ASN A 388 25.01 4.08 8.12
C ASN A 388 25.14 3.95 9.65
N GLN A 389 25.69 4.98 10.32
CA GLN A 389 25.79 4.99 11.78
C GLN A 389 24.41 5.13 12.45
N ASN A 390 23.52 5.93 11.90
CA ASN A 390 22.15 6.06 12.39
C ASN A 390 21.38 4.75 12.26
N THR A 391 21.56 4.02 11.17
CA THR A 391 20.98 2.68 10.96
C THR A 391 21.50 1.69 11.99
N ILE A 392 22.81 1.68 12.24
CA ILE A 392 23.44 0.83 13.28
C ILE A 392 22.89 1.18 14.66
N ASN A 393 22.85 2.47 15.00
CA ASN A 393 22.34 2.92 16.30
C ASN A 393 20.87 2.53 16.49
N PHE A 394 20.05 2.70 15.47
CA PHE A 394 18.64 2.37 15.54
C PHE A 394 18.43 0.87 15.76
N PHE A 395 18.92 0.01 14.86
CA PHE A 395 18.65 -1.42 14.99
C PHE A 395 19.49 -2.12 16.07
N PHE A 396 20.77 -1.80 16.24
CA PHE A 396 21.69 -2.60 17.04
C PHE A 396 22.10 -1.99 18.39
N ASN A 397 21.67 -0.76 18.67
CA ASN A 397 21.94 -0.11 19.97
C ASN A 397 20.67 0.32 20.72
N ASP A 398 19.50 0.25 20.09
CA ASP A 398 18.23 0.44 20.79
C ASP A 398 17.78 -0.90 21.39
N PRO A 399 17.63 -0.99 22.73
CA PRO A 399 17.33 -2.24 23.42
C PRO A 399 15.96 -2.84 23.06
N GLN A 400 15.07 -2.07 22.42
CA GLN A 400 13.78 -2.57 21.95
C GLN A 400 13.92 -3.71 20.93
N PHE A 401 15.06 -3.80 20.23
CA PHE A 401 15.31 -4.83 19.23
C PHE A 401 16.04 -6.06 19.76
N SER A 402 16.59 -6.00 20.97
CA SER A 402 17.18 -7.19 21.61
C SER A 402 16.14 -8.29 21.77
N ASN A 403 16.49 -9.52 21.40
CA ASN A 403 15.64 -10.72 21.37
C ASN A 403 14.54 -10.69 20.30
N HIS A 404 14.65 -9.82 19.31
CA HIS A 404 13.71 -9.72 18.21
C HIS A 404 14.29 -10.17 16.87
N LYS A 405 13.40 -10.50 15.95
CA LYS A 405 13.71 -10.82 14.56
C LYS A 405 12.98 -9.86 13.66
N ILE A 406 13.72 -9.05 12.95
CA ILE A 406 13.20 -7.93 12.16
C ILE A 406 13.34 -8.26 10.67
N LEU A 407 12.30 -7.99 9.89
CA LEU A 407 12.35 -7.97 8.42
C LEU A 407 12.35 -6.52 7.96
N LEU A 408 13.40 -6.12 7.24
CA LEU A 408 13.55 -4.78 6.67
C LEU A 408 13.59 -4.84 5.15
N ALA A 409 12.72 -4.07 4.49
CA ALA A 409 12.81 -3.82 3.05
C ALA A 409 13.36 -2.42 2.77
N TRP A 410 14.39 -2.36 1.91
CA TRP A 410 15.01 -1.09 1.50
C TRP A 410 15.71 -1.24 0.15
N GLU A 411 16.60 -0.28 -0.16
CA GLU A 411 17.42 -0.25 -1.38
C GLU A 411 18.64 -1.16 -1.30
N HIS A 412 18.89 -1.88 -2.39
CA HIS A 412 20.05 -2.76 -2.51
C HIS A 412 21.39 -2.02 -2.45
N GLU A 413 21.44 -0.74 -2.82
CA GLU A 413 22.65 0.08 -2.80
C GLU A 413 23.01 0.52 -1.37
N HIS A 414 22.06 0.58 -0.44
CA HIS A 414 22.29 0.96 0.96
C HIS A 414 22.77 -0.19 1.84
N PHE A 415 22.44 -1.43 1.51
CA PHE A 415 22.83 -2.58 2.35
C PHE A 415 24.34 -2.83 2.37
N PRO A 416 25.10 -2.84 1.27
CA PRO A 416 26.53 -3.07 1.30
C PRO A 416 27.32 -2.05 2.13
N PRO A 417 27.15 -0.73 2.00
CA PRO A 417 27.82 0.25 2.85
C PRO A 417 27.38 0.14 4.32
N PHE A 418 26.09 -0.07 4.59
CA PHE A 418 25.59 -0.29 5.96
C PHE A 418 26.23 -1.52 6.62
N VAL A 419 26.21 -2.68 5.96
CA VAL A 419 26.84 -3.91 6.49
C VAL A 419 28.35 -3.76 6.64
N SER A 420 29.01 -3.06 5.71
CA SER A 420 30.45 -2.78 5.82
C SER A 420 30.78 -1.88 7.02
N ALA A 421 29.95 -0.86 7.28
CA ALA A 421 30.08 0.00 8.46
C ALA A 421 29.85 -0.79 9.76
N LEU A 422 28.87 -1.69 9.77
CA LEU A 422 28.61 -2.57 10.89
C LEU A 422 29.79 -3.55 11.14
N LEU A 423 30.33 -4.19 10.10
CA LEU A 423 31.53 -5.03 10.20
C LEU A 423 32.72 -4.25 10.78
N LYS A 424 32.93 -3.02 10.29
CA LYS A 424 33.98 -2.13 10.79
C LYS A 424 33.79 -1.78 12.27
N SER A 425 32.55 -1.59 12.75
CA SER A 425 32.29 -1.34 14.17
C SER A 425 32.70 -2.50 15.08
N TYR A 426 32.76 -3.72 14.52
CA TYR A 426 33.31 -4.92 15.19
C TYR A 426 34.81 -5.10 15.01
N GLY A 427 35.51 -4.10 14.46
CA GLY A 427 36.96 -4.16 14.21
C GLY A 427 37.36 -5.04 13.02
N SER A 428 36.40 -5.47 12.20
CA SER A 428 36.69 -6.25 11.00
C SER A 428 37.24 -5.35 9.87
N SER A 429 38.18 -5.86 9.09
CA SER A 429 38.66 -5.24 7.86
C SER A 429 37.88 -5.72 6.62
N GLN A 430 36.91 -6.60 6.79
CA GLN A 430 36.06 -7.10 5.70
C GLN A 430 35.04 -6.05 5.30
N THR A 431 34.66 -6.09 4.02
CA THR A 431 33.58 -5.28 3.44
C THR A 431 32.53 -6.19 2.84
N ALA A 432 31.28 -5.79 2.91
CA ALA A 432 30.19 -6.51 2.25
C ALA A 432 30.39 -6.47 0.71
N PRO A 433 30.02 -7.55 0.00
CA PRO A 433 30.03 -7.52 -1.46
C PRO A 433 28.98 -6.53 -1.97
N ALA A 434 29.15 -6.06 -3.23
CA ALA A 434 28.08 -5.31 -3.87
C ALA A 434 26.84 -6.19 -4.06
N TRP A 435 25.65 -5.60 -3.86
CA TRP A 435 24.40 -6.25 -4.21
C TRP A 435 24.15 -6.03 -5.71
N ALA A 436 23.96 -7.10 -6.46
CA ALA A 436 23.76 -6.99 -7.90
C ALA A 436 22.45 -6.26 -8.24
N SER A 437 22.46 -5.33 -9.19
CA SER A 437 21.28 -4.52 -9.56
C SER A 437 20.10 -5.33 -10.08
N GLY A 438 20.34 -6.52 -10.63
CA GLY A 438 19.27 -7.45 -11.06
C GLY A 438 18.81 -8.44 -9.99
N ASP A 439 19.40 -8.41 -8.80
CA ASP A 439 19.09 -9.35 -7.71
C ASP A 439 17.97 -8.80 -6.82
N TYR A 440 16.78 -9.33 -7.01
CA TYR A 440 15.60 -9.08 -6.16
C TYR A 440 15.28 -10.27 -5.25
N ASP A 441 16.14 -11.31 -5.24
CA ASP A 441 15.84 -12.60 -4.62
C ASP A 441 16.61 -12.84 -3.32
N SER A 442 17.78 -12.20 -3.16
CA SER A 442 18.64 -12.39 -2.01
C SER A 442 18.03 -11.89 -0.71
N ILE A 443 18.32 -12.61 0.38
CA ILE A 443 18.05 -12.17 1.74
C ILE A 443 19.38 -12.14 2.48
N TRP A 444 19.79 -10.95 2.94
CA TRP A 444 20.95 -10.86 3.82
C TRP A 444 20.48 -10.96 5.26
N THR A 445 21.15 -11.81 6.03
CA THR A 445 20.81 -12.06 7.42
C THR A 445 21.95 -11.60 8.32
N ILE A 446 21.66 -10.71 9.25
CA ILE A 446 22.56 -10.26 10.32
C ILE A 446 22.04 -10.85 11.62
N THR A 447 22.86 -11.59 12.34
CA THR A 447 22.47 -12.20 13.61
C THR A 447 23.46 -11.83 14.70
N LEU A 448 22.95 -11.38 15.84
CA LEU A 448 23.68 -11.22 17.09
C LEU A 448 23.33 -12.38 18.01
N ASP A 449 24.33 -13.08 18.55
CA ASP A 449 24.11 -14.13 19.55
C ASP A 449 23.89 -13.54 20.95
N SER A 450 23.78 -14.41 21.96
CA SER A 450 23.58 -14.00 23.36
C SER A 450 24.78 -13.26 23.97
N ALA A 451 25.95 -13.35 23.37
CA ALA A 451 27.17 -12.62 23.76
C ALA A 451 27.37 -11.35 22.87
N GLY A 452 26.49 -11.07 21.93
CA GLY A 452 26.60 -9.95 20.98
C GLY A 452 27.58 -10.23 19.83
N ASN A 453 28.07 -11.48 19.63
CA ASN A 453 28.86 -11.79 18.46
C ASN A 453 28.00 -11.78 17.22
N MET A 454 28.54 -11.21 16.15
CA MET A 454 27.82 -11.01 14.91
C MET A 454 28.16 -12.07 13.86
N THR A 455 27.13 -12.48 13.13
CA THR A 455 27.25 -13.24 11.87
C THR A 455 26.44 -12.52 10.78
N VAL A 456 27.01 -12.38 9.57
CA VAL A 456 26.35 -11.84 8.41
C VAL A 456 26.49 -12.81 7.25
N ASN A 457 25.40 -13.20 6.63
CA ASN A 457 25.40 -14.10 5.47
C ASN A 457 24.19 -13.84 4.53
N ASN A 458 24.25 -14.44 3.33
CA ASN A 458 23.17 -14.45 2.34
C ASN A 458 22.78 -15.88 1.93
N SER A 459 22.77 -16.79 2.91
CA SER A 459 22.47 -18.21 2.66
C SER A 459 21.00 -18.51 2.36
N ILE A 460 20.11 -17.52 2.52
CA ILE A 460 18.66 -17.61 2.29
C ILE A 460 18.32 -16.72 1.11
N CYS A 461 17.33 -17.14 0.30
CA CYS A 461 16.72 -16.32 -0.74
C CYS A 461 15.22 -16.57 -0.82
N GLU A 462 14.49 -15.67 -1.47
CA GLU A 462 13.04 -15.81 -1.66
C GLU A 462 12.71 -17.02 -2.54
N GLY A 463 13.51 -17.27 -3.58
CA GLY A 463 13.32 -18.33 -4.54
C GLY A 463 12.35 -17.95 -5.67
N ILE A 464 12.13 -16.65 -5.90
CA ILE A 464 11.28 -16.12 -6.95
C ILE A 464 12.14 -15.62 -8.11
N ASP A 465 11.93 -16.17 -9.31
CA ASP A 465 12.60 -15.70 -10.52
C ASP A 465 11.86 -14.49 -11.11
N SER A 466 12.47 -13.30 -11.09
CA SER A 466 11.93 -12.08 -11.68
C SER A 466 11.56 -12.25 -13.16
N ALA A 467 12.33 -13.06 -13.92
CA ALA A 467 12.08 -13.28 -15.35
C ALA A 467 10.82 -14.14 -15.61
N ALA A 468 10.37 -14.89 -14.62
CA ALA A 468 9.15 -15.70 -14.70
C ALA A 468 7.88 -14.92 -14.28
N LEU A 469 8.03 -13.73 -13.69
CA LEU A 469 6.90 -12.91 -13.26
C LEU A 469 6.23 -12.21 -14.45
N SER A 470 4.90 -12.10 -14.40
CA SER A 470 4.13 -11.44 -15.46
C SER A 470 4.39 -9.93 -15.49
N VAL A 471 4.51 -9.39 -16.70
CA VAL A 471 4.64 -7.94 -16.96
C VAL A 471 3.31 -7.18 -16.87
N THR A 472 2.22 -7.89 -16.58
CA THR A 472 0.90 -7.31 -16.28
C THR A 472 0.54 -7.62 -14.83
N ALA A 473 -0.08 -6.67 -14.15
CA ALA A 473 -0.50 -6.85 -12.76
C ALA A 473 -1.45 -8.06 -12.60
N PRO A 474 -1.41 -8.75 -11.44
CA PRO A 474 -2.36 -9.82 -11.15
C PRO A 474 -3.80 -9.29 -11.22
N GLN A 475 -4.73 -10.14 -11.64
CA GLN A 475 -6.15 -9.82 -11.72
C GLN A 475 -6.92 -10.56 -10.61
N PHE A 476 -7.93 -9.88 -10.02
CA PHE A 476 -8.76 -10.38 -8.92
C PHE A 476 -10.24 -10.18 -9.19
#